data_6eee6b3d54e0ff3e29033a08a26b6d4a
#
_entry.id   6eee6b3d54e0ff3e29033a08a26b6d4a
#
_cell.length_a   1.000
_cell.length_b   1.000
_cell.length_c   1.000
_cell.angle_alpha   90.00
_cell.angle_beta   90.00
_cell.angle_gamma   90.00
#
_symmetry.space_group_name_H-M   'P 1'
#
loop_
_entity.id
_entity.type
_entity.pdbx_description
1 polymer ?
#
loop_
_entity_poly.entity_id
_entity_poly.type
_entity_poly.pdbx_seq_one_letter_code
_entity_poly.pdbx_strand_id
1 'polypeptide(L)'
;MPQDNITIRNATTEDAARLLAIYTPYVEHTAITYDIRIPSLEEFRRKITDVSRAYPFLVAEVNGRIMGYCYAHRFIQREASSHCAEMSIYVEQDNRKTGVGRRLYAEMEDRLRKQGIHNLYAQVTWTDEENEYLTNASTAFHERMGYVKAGHYHECGRKFNRTFDTIVLEKII
;
A
#
# COMPACT_ATOMS: atom_id res chain seq x y z
N MET A 1 -19.26 21.46 -0.43
CA MET A 1 -17.99 21.14 -1.06
C MET A 1 -18.27 20.22 -2.22
N PRO A 2 -17.86 20.46 -3.48
CA PRO A 2 -17.95 19.47 -4.53
C PRO A 2 -17.19 18.23 -4.05
N GLN A 3 -17.80 17.06 -4.06
CA GLN A 3 -17.09 15.81 -3.85
C GLN A 3 -16.11 15.68 -5.01
N ASP A 4 -14.82 15.77 -4.72
CA ASP A 4 -13.79 15.48 -5.69
C ASP A 4 -14.11 14.12 -6.33
N ASN A 5 -14.25 14.11 -7.65
CA ASN A 5 -14.65 12.91 -8.37
C ASN A 5 -13.47 11.94 -8.40
N ILE A 6 -13.40 11.05 -7.39
CA ILE A 6 -12.35 10.02 -7.31
C ILE A 6 -12.75 8.85 -8.20
N THR A 7 -11.99 8.64 -9.27
CA THR A 7 -12.13 7.49 -10.16
C THR A 7 -11.07 6.45 -9.84
N ILE A 8 -11.47 5.18 -9.74
CA ILE A 8 -10.55 4.04 -9.54
C ILE A 8 -10.51 3.22 -10.82
N ARG A 9 -9.30 2.94 -11.31
CA ARG A 9 -9.08 2.06 -12.47
C ARG A 9 -7.85 1.17 -12.28
N ASN A 10 -7.69 0.20 -13.15
CA ASN A 10 -6.45 -0.57 -13.22
C ASN A 10 -5.27 0.34 -13.61
N ALA A 11 -4.13 0.07 -13.00
CA ALA A 11 -2.87 0.66 -13.44
C ALA A 11 -2.42 0.04 -14.78
N THR A 12 -1.73 0.84 -15.56
CA THR A 12 -1.02 0.40 -16.77
C THR A 12 0.47 0.71 -16.65
N THR A 13 1.30 0.14 -17.50
CA THR A 13 2.73 0.44 -17.52
C THR A 13 3.06 1.89 -17.85
N GLU A 14 2.12 2.60 -18.51
CA GLU A 14 2.23 4.03 -18.80
C GLU A 14 2.12 4.90 -17.53
N ASP A 15 1.43 4.41 -16.51
CA ASP A 15 1.32 5.10 -15.23
C ASP A 15 2.61 5.05 -14.40
N ALA A 16 3.54 4.16 -14.75
CA ALA A 16 4.71 3.84 -13.92
C ALA A 16 5.52 5.06 -13.48
N ALA A 17 5.72 6.04 -14.38
CA ALA A 17 6.47 7.26 -14.04
C ALA A 17 5.76 8.07 -12.95
N ARG A 18 4.43 8.18 -13.02
CA ARG A 18 3.65 8.89 -12.01
C ARG A 18 3.60 8.14 -10.69
N LEU A 19 3.43 6.81 -10.73
CA LEU A 19 3.41 5.99 -9.52
C LEU A 19 4.77 5.99 -8.82
N LEU A 20 5.86 5.94 -9.58
CA LEU A 20 7.22 6.07 -9.06
C LEU A 20 7.43 7.45 -8.40
N ALA A 21 6.92 8.53 -9.01
CA ALA A 21 6.99 9.86 -8.41
C ALA A 21 6.23 9.96 -7.07
N ILE A 22 5.10 9.25 -6.92
CA ILE A 22 4.39 9.14 -5.64
C ILE A 22 5.21 8.32 -4.63
N TYR A 23 5.90 7.27 -5.06
CA TYR A 23 6.65 6.35 -4.20
C TYR A 23 8.00 6.94 -3.72
N THR A 24 8.67 7.70 -4.56
CA THR A 24 10.02 8.24 -4.31
C THR A 24 10.15 8.92 -2.94
N PRO A 25 9.27 9.86 -2.54
CA PRO A 25 9.38 10.51 -1.23
C PRO A 25 9.26 9.53 -0.04
N TYR A 26 8.55 8.42 -0.21
CA TYR A 26 8.47 7.38 0.82
C TYR A 26 9.80 6.66 1.00
N VAL A 27 10.52 6.42 -0.09
CA VAL A 27 11.86 5.81 -0.05
C VAL A 27 12.89 6.77 0.55
N GLU A 28 12.89 8.03 0.13
CA GLU A 28 13.92 9.00 0.49
C GLU A 28 13.76 9.56 1.90
N HIS A 29 12.54 9.79 2.35
CA HIS A 29 12.27 10.61 3.53
C HIS A 29 11.52 9.89 4.65
N THR A 30 11.12 8.65 4.45
CA THR A 30 10.34 7.92 5.46
C THR A 30 10.83 6.49 5.69
N ALA A 31 10.48 5.95 6.85
CA ALA A 31 10.63 4.53 7.15
C ALA A 31 9.34 3.73 6.84
N ILE A 32 8.33 4.33 6.21
CA ILE A 32 7.09 3.65 5.81
C ILE A 32 7.37 2.49 4.85
N THR A 33 8.38 2.62 4.01
CA THR A 33 8.94 1.51 3.24
C THR A 33 10.38 1.24 3.67
N TYR A 34 10.77 -0.04 3.67
CA TYR A 34 12.16 -0.42 3.94
C TYR A 34 13.04 -0.41 2.68
N ASP A 35 12.50 -0.03 1.54
CA ASP A 35 13.34 0.22 0.36
C ASP A 35 14.32 1.36 0.66
N ILE A 36 15.60 1.10 0.38
CA ILE A 36 16.70 2.06 0.56
C ILE A 36 17.02 2.74 -0.77
N ARG A 37 16.81 2.03 -1.87
CA ARG A 37 17.05 2.49 -3.23
C ARG A 37 15.72 2.75 -3.94
N ILE A 38 15.62 3.87 -4.63
CA ILE A 38 14.49 4.13 -5.52
C ILE A 38 14.57 3.13 -6.69
N PRO A 39 13.49 2.39 -7.00
CA PRO A 39 13.45 1.52 -8.17
C PRO A 39 13.62 2.33 -9.46
N SER A 40 14.21 1.73 -10.48
CA SER A 40 14.19 2.32 -11.81
C SER A 40 12.77 2.32 -12.40
N LEU A 41 12.52 3.17 -13.40
CA LEU A 41 11.25 3.21 -14.10
C LEU A 41 10.90 1.84 -14.73
N GLU A 42 11.91 1.13 -15.24
CA GLU A 42 11.71 -0.19 -15.84
C GLU A 42 11.37 -1.26 -14.79
N GLU A 43 12.00 -1.22 -13.62
CA GLU A 43 11.65 -2.09 -12.49
C GLU A 43 10.21 -1.84 -12.05
N PHE A 44 9.78 -0.57 -12.04
CA PHE A 44 8.40 -0.23 -11.65
C PHE A 44 7.38 -0.67 -12.71
N ARG A 45 7.66 -0.53 -14.01
CA ARG A 45 6.84 -1.08 -15.10
C ARG A 45 6.69 -2.58 -14.98
N ARG A 46 7.79 -3.28 -14.74
CA ARG A 46 7.79 -4.74 -14.54
C ARG A 46 6.92 -5.14 -13.33
N LYS A 47 7.04 -4.42 -12.21
CA LYS A 47 6.19 -4.64 -11.03
C LYS A 47 4.71 -4.53 -11.37
N ILE A 48 4.28 -3.49 -12.10
CA ILE A 48 2.89 -3.34 -12.53
C ILE A 48 2.46 -4.56 -13.36
N THR A 49 3.27 -4.94 -14.35
CA THR A 49 2.98 -6.08 -15.24
C THR A 49 2.87 -7.38 -14.45
N ASP A 50 3.83 -7.67 -13.58
CA ASP A 50 3.90 -8.95 -12.87
C ASP A 50 2.78 -9.08 -11.84
N VAL A 51 2.51 -8.04 -11.08
CA VAL A 51 1.39 -8.03 -10.12
C VAL A 51 0.05 -8.20 -10.84
N SER A 52 -0.15 -7.45 -11.92
CA SER A 52 -1.43 -7.45 -12.67
C SER A 52 -1.78 -8.78 -13.33
N ARG A 53 -0.84 -9.74 -13.41
CA ARG A 53 -1.13 -11.11 -13.91
C ARG A 53 -2.04 -11.90 -12.97
N ALA A 54 -1.98 -11.65 -11.66
CA ALA A 54 -2.69 -12.45 -10.67
C ALA A 54 -3.52 -11.62 -9.69
N TYR A 55 -3.17 -10.36 -9.46
CA TYR A 55 -3.79 -9.49 -8.46
C TYR A 55 -4.12 -8.12 -9.05
N PRO A 56 -5.14 -7.42 -8.53
CA PRO A 56 -5.40 -6.06 -8.94
C PRO A 56 -4.24 -5.12 -8.59
N PHE A 57 -3.90 -4.23 -9.50
CA PHE A 57 -3.06 -3.06 -9.28
C PHE A 57 -3.90 -1.84 -9.67
N LEU A 58 -4.28 -1.00 -8.71
CA LEU A 58 -5.26 0.07 -8.88
C LEU A 58 -4.65 1.44 -8.70
N VAL A 59 -5.12 2.40 -9.46
CA VAL A 59 -4.83 3.83 -9.29
C VAL A 59 -6.10 4.59 -8.98
N ALA A 60 -5.96 5.64 -8.19
CA ALA A 60 -7.01 6.60 -7.92
C ALA A 60 -6.69 7.93 -8.60
N GLU A 61 -7.61 8.39 -9.43
CA GLU A 61 -7.52 9.69 -10.11
C GLU A 61 -8.50 10.69 -9.49
N VAL A 62 -8.02 11.90 -9.30
CA VAL A 62 -8.81 13.07 -8.91
C VAL A 62 -8.61 14.13 -9.98
N ASN A 63 -9.68 14.54 -10.66
CA ASN A 63 -9.61 15.52 -11.74
C ASN A 63 -8.57 15.16 -12.84
N GLY A 64 -8.47 13.87 -13.18
CA GLY A 64 -7.56 13.37 -14.23
C GLY A 64 -6.11 13.21 -13.79
N ARG A 65 -5.77 13.46 -12.52
CA ARG A 65 -4.44 13.26 -11.97
C ARG A 65 -4.42 12.08 -10.99
N ILE A 66 -3.48 11.16 -11.17
CA ILE A 66 -3.29 10.06 -10.22
C ILE A 66 -2.76 10.62 -8.89
N MET A 67 -3.49 10.33 -7.81
CA MET A 67 -3.22 10.80 -6.45
C MET A 67 -2.79 9.68 -5.51
N GLY A 68 -2.90 8.43 -5.93
CA GLY A 68 -2.49 7.28 -5.15
C GLY A 68 -2.71 5.98 -5.91
N TYR A 69 -2.15 4.91 -5.38
CA TYR A 69 -2.30 3.58 -5.92
C TYR A 69 -2.26 2.54 -4.81
N CYS A 70 -2.84 1.38 -5.07
CA CYS A 70 -2.70 0.20 -4.21
C CYS A 70 -2.57 -1.06 -5.08
N TYR A 71 -1.96 -2.08 -4.53
CA TYR A 71 -1.86 -3.38 -5.17
C TYR A 71 -1.89 -4.47 -4.12
N ALA A 72 -2.20 -5.68 -4.56
CA ALA A 72 -2.12 -6.86 -3.73
C ALA A 72 -1.09 -7.84 -4.29
N HIS A 73 -0.59 -8.71 -3.44
CA HIS A 73 0.25 -9.83 -3.84
C HIS A 73 0.04 -11.00 -2.87
N ARG A 74 0.59 -12.16 -3.20
CA ARG A 74 0.48 -13.33 -2.34
C ARG A 74 1.17 -13.09 -1.00
N PHE A 75 0.45 -13.31 0.10
CA PHE A 75 1.01 -13.13 1.44
C PHE A 75 1.99 -14.25 1.80
N ILE A 76 1.57 -15.52 1.63
CA ILE A 76 2.41 -16.70 1.90
C ILE A 76 2.57 -17.52 0.62
N GLN A 77 3.80 -17.92 0.29
CA GLN A 77 4.13 -18.69 -0.92
C GLN A 77 3.82 -20.18 -0.76
N ARG A 78 2.60 -20.52 -0.29
CA ARG A 78 2.09 -21.88 -0.12
C ARG A 78 0.71 -22.00 -0.77
N GLU A 79 0.41 -23.12 -1.45
CA GLU A 79 -0.86 -23.31 -2.15
C GLU A 79 -2.06 -23.21 -1.21
N ALA A 80 -1.98 -23.82 -0.02
CA ALA A 80 -3.03 -23.74 0.98
C ALA A 80 -3.35 -22.32 1.46
N SER A 81 -2.47 -21.34 1.22
CA SER A 81 -2.67 -19.93 1.57
C SER A 81 -3.06 -19.07 0.35
N SER A 82 -3.54 -19.69 -0.73
CA SER A 82 -3.92 -18.98 -1.96
C SER A 82 -5.11 -18.02 -1.78
N HIS A 83 -5.89 -18.19 -0.73
CA HIS A 83 -6.99 -17.30 -0.34
C HIS A 83 -6.55 -16.09 0.49
N CYS A 84 -5.25 -15.92 0.70
CA CYS A 84 -4.66 -14.82 1.45
C CYS A 84 -3.90 -13.87 0.53
N ALA A 85 -4.03 -12.57 0.76
CA ALA A 85 -3.27 -11.56 0.03
C ALA A 85 -2.71 -10.49 0.98
N GLU A 86 -1.56 -9.95 0.64
CA GLU A 86 -0.99 -8.78 1.28
C GLU A 86 -1.27 -7.54 0.42
N MET A 87 -1.63 -6.44 1.07
CA MET A 87 -1.96 -5.18 0.42
C MET A 87 -0.91 -4.12 0.70
N SER A 88 -0.61 -3.32 -0.32
CA SER A 88 0.23 -2.13 -0.21
C SER A 88 -0.50 -0.92 -0.79
N ILE A 89 -0.35 0.23 -0.15
CA ILE A 89 -0.96 1.49 -0.58
C ILE A 89 0.01 2.66 -0.42
N TYR A 90 0.04 3.52 -1.42
CA TYR A 90 0.78 4.78 -1.41
C TYR A 90 -0.08 5.90 -1.98
N VAL A 91 -0.17 6.99 -1.24
CA VAL A 91 -0.95 8.19 -1.61
C VAL A 91 -0.02 9.38 -1.64
N GLU A 92 -0.20 10.29 -2.59
CA GLU A 92 0.58 11.54 -2.65
C GLU A 92 0.51 12.27 -1.30
N GLN A 93 1.69 12.60 -0.75
CA GLN A 93 1.78 13.02 0.67
C GLN A 93 1.01 14.29 0.97
N ASP A 94 0.99 15.24 0.04
CA ASP A 94 0.27 16.51 0.20
C ASP A 94 -1.26 16.39 0.13
N ASN A 95 -1.76 15.22 -0.28
CA ASN A 95 -3.19 14.93 -0.44
C ASN A 95 -3.72 13.85 0.51
N ARG A 96 -3.08 13.68 1.65
CA ARG A 96 -3.59 12.80 2.69
C ARG A 96 -4.93 13.33 3.25
N LYS A 97 -5.78 12.42 3.70
CA LYS A 97 -7.14 12.70 4.24
C LYS A 97 -8.17 13.17 3.21
N THR A 98 -7.91 13.05 1.91
CA THR A 98 -8.88 13.35 0.83
C THR A 98 -9.86 12.22 0.54
N GLY A 99 -9.73 11.06 1.20
CA GLY A 99 -10.56 9.88 0.95
C GLY A 99 -10.01 8.94 -0.13
N VAL A 100 -8.94 9.29 -0.82
CA VAL A 100 -8.29 8.48 -1.87
C VAL A 100 -7.94 7.08 -1.37
N GLY A 101 -7.25 6.97 -0.22
CA GLY A 101 -6.87 5.68 0.34
C GLY A 101 -8.07 4.79 0.68
N ARG A 102 -9.12 5.36 1.28
CA ARG A 102 -10.34 4.64 1.59
C ARG A 102 -11.03 4.10 0.33
N ARG A 103 -11.08 4.90 -0.74
CA ARG A 103 -11.70 4.48 -2.01
C ARG A 103 -10.88 3.38 -2.69
N LEU A 104 -9.55 3.50 -2.68
CA LEU A 104 -8.66 2.46 -3.20
C LEU A 104 -8.86 1.13 -2.47
N TYR A 105 -8.89 1.14 -1.15
CA TYR A 105 -9.07 -0.08 -0.36
C TYR A 105 -10.46 -0.69 -0.53
N ALA A 106 -11.51 0.10 -0.55
CA ALA A 106 -12.86 -0.40 -0.76
C ALA A 106 -12.99 -1.13 -2.11
N GLU A 107 -12.45 -0.56 -3.19
CA GLU A 107 -12.44 -1.18 -4.52
C GLU A 107 -11.53 -2.42 -4.56
N MET A 108 -10.35 -2.36 -3.93
CA MET A 108 -9.43 -3.50 -3.87
C MET A 108 -10.06 -4.67 -3.13
N GLU A 109 -10.66 -4.46 -1.96
CA GLU A 109 -11.34 -5.48 -1.19
C GLU A 109 -12.48 -6.14 -1.96
N ASP A 110 -13.28 -5.37 -2.70
CA ASP A 110 -14.35 -5.91 -3.55
C ASP A 110 -13.80 -6.81 -4.65
N ARG A 111 -12.75 -6.38 -5.34
CA ARG A 111 -12.11 -7.19 -6.39
C ARG A 111 -11.47 -8.45 -5.87
N LEU A 112 -10.76 -8.37 -4.74
CA LEU A 112 -10.12 -9.52 -4.13
C LEU A 112 -11.15 -10.54 -3.63
N ARG A 113 -12.26 -10.09 -3.04
CA ARG A 113 -13.39 -10.96 -2.65
C ARG A 113 -13.95 -11.72 -3.86
N LYS A 114 -14.12 -11.04 -5.00
CA LYS A 114 -14.57 -11.69 -6.26
C LYS A 114 -13.57 -12.70 -6.81
N GLN A 115 -12.30 -12.59 -6.46
CA GLN A 115 -11.25 -13.56 -6.79
C GLN A 115 -11.16 -14.74 -5.78
N GLY A 116 -11.99 -14.77 -4.74
CA GLY A 116 -11.95 -15.80 -3.71
C GLY A 116 -10.90 -15.56 -2.63
N ILE A 117 -10.37 -14.35 -2.53
CA ILE A 117 -9.51 -13.93 -1.42
C ILE A 117 -10.38 -13.59 -0.22
N HIS A 118 -10.07 -14.18 0.94
CA HIS A 118 -10.83 -13.98 2.18
C HIS A 118 -10.03 -13.28 3.27
N ASN A 119 -8.71 -13.45 3.27
CA ASN A 119 -7.83 -12.90 4.31
C ASN A 119 -6.91 -11.86 3.69
N LEU A 120 -7.01 -10.64 4.18
CA LEU A 120 -6.15 -9.53 3.78
C LEU A 120 -5.16 -9.21 4.89
N TYR A 121 -3.93 -8.96 4.49
CA TYR A 121 -2.85 -8.56 5.39
C TYR A 121 -2.22 -7.26 4.92
N ALA A 122 -1.71 -6.49 5.85
CA ALA A 122 -0.83 -5.36 5.59
C ALA A 122 0.33 -5.40 6.57
N GLN A 123 1.55 -5.36 6.07
CA GLN A 123 2.75 -5.19 6.89
C GLN A 123 3.07 -3.69 6.97
N VAL A 124 3.04 -3.15 8.16
CA VAL A 124 3.15 -1.71 8.41
C VAL A 124 4.32 -1.45 9.34
N THR A 125 5.23 -0.59 8.92
CA THR A 125 6.31 -0.12 9.81
C THR A 125 5.72 0.63 10.98
N TRP A 126 6.21 0.34 12.17
CA TRP A 126 5.69 0.86 13.42
C TRP A 126 6.81 1.30 14.36
N THR A 127 6.53 2.24 15.25
CA THR A 127 7.45 2.73 16.28
C THR A 127 6.68 3.09 17.55
N ASP A 128 7.31 2.86 18.72
CA ASP A 128 6.78 3.31 20.01
C ASP A 128 6.71 4.85 20.07
N GLU A 129 7.74 5.51 19.53
CA GLU A 129 7.85 6.97 19.51
C GLU A 129 7.88 7.48 18.08
N GLU A 130 6.86 8.26 17.71
CA GLU A 130 6.80 8.93 16.42
C GLU A 130 7.97 9.92 16.25
N ASN A 131 8.49 10.00 15.03
CA ASN A 131 9.64 10.84 14.71
C ASN A 131 9.54 11.39 13.29
N GLU A 132 10.58 12.11 12.85
CA GLU A 132 10.62 12.75 11.53
C GLU A 132 10.52 11.77 10.36
N TYR A 133 10.85 10.49 10.56
CA TYR A 133 10.82 9.45 9.51
C TYR A 133 9.57 8.58 9.55
N LEU A 134 8.90 8.49 10.71
CA LEU A 134 7.76 7.60 10.87
C LEU A 134 6.75 8.12 11.88
N THR A 135 5.51 8.20 11.41
CA THR A 135 4.33 8.29 12.27
C THR A 135 3.50 7.02 12.14
N ASN A 136 2.69 6.71 13.15
CA ASN A 136 1.81 5.54 13.14
C ASN A 136 0.49 5.80 12.37
N ALA A 137 0.48 6.79 11.50
CA ALA A 137 -0.70 7.15 10.70
C ALA A 137 -1.19 6.02 9.78
N SER A 138 -0.27 5.17 9.29
CA SER A 138 -0.62 4.00 8.48
C SER A 138 -1.37 2.97 9.30
N THR A 139 -0.93 2.67 10.51
CA THR A 139 -1.64 1.80 11.46
C THR A 139 -3.06 2.30 11.69
N ALA A 140 -3.19 3.58 12.08
CA ALA A 140 -4.49 4.19 12.33
C ALA A 140 -5.40 4.20 11.09
N PHE A 141 -4.83 4.31 9.88
CA PHE A 141 -5.59 4.18 8.64
C PHE A 141 -6.18 2.77 8.49
N HIS A 142 -5.35 1.74 8.66
CA HIS A 142 -5.79 0.34 8.53
C HIS A 142 -6.84 -0.04 9.59
N GLU A 143 -6.64 0.40 10.84
CA GLU A 143 -7.63 0.18 11.91
C GLU A 143 -8.99 0.79 11.56
N ARG A 144 -9.02 2.01 11.01
CA ARG A 144 -10.26 2.64 10.52
C ARG A 144 -10.89 1.90 9.33
N MET A 145 -10.08 1.14 8.56
CA MET A 145 -10.56 0.27 7.50
C MET A 145 -11.03 -1.10 8.00
N GLY A 146 -10.98 -1.34 9.32
CA GLY A 146 -11.44 -2.57 9.97
C GLY A 146 -10.38 -3.66 10.09
N TYR A 147 -9.11 -3.32 9.93
CA TYR A 147 -8.00 -4.24 10.19
C TYR A 147 -7.68 -4.30 11.68
N VAL A 148 -7.26 -5.47 12.14
CA VAL A 148 -6.83 -5.72 13.51
C VAL A 148 -5.39 -6.23 13.54
N LYS A 149 -4.67 -5.97 14.63
CA LYS A 149 -3.29 -6.43 14.78
C LYS A 149 -3.24 -7.94 14.93
N ALA A 150 -2.50 -8.60 14.05
CA ALA A 150 -2.30 -10.05 14.03
C ALA A 150 -0.88 -10.47 14.47
N GLY A 151 0.10 -9.58 14.34
CA GLY A 151 1.48 -9.90 14.69
C GLY A 151 2.36 -8.67 14.86
N HIS A 152 3.57 -8.89 15.40
CA HIS A 152 4.56 -7.85 15.66
C HIS A 152 5.97 -8.42 15.50
N TYR A 153 6.76 -7.80 14.66
CA TYR A 153 8.19 -8.10 14.50
C TYR A 153 8.99 -6.93 15.06
N HIS A 154 9.76 -7.20 16.11
CA HIS A 154 10.54 -6.17 16.78
C HIS A 154 11.87 -5.93 16.06
N GLU A 155 12.25 -4.67 15.91
CA GLU A 155 13.53 -4.20 15.34
C GLU A 155 13.92 -4.85 14.01
N CYS A 156 12.94 -5.28 13.21
CA CYS A 156 13.16 -6.05 11.98
C CYS A 156 13.55 -5.20 10.78
N GLY A 157 13.40 -3.87 10.84
CA GLY A 157 13.83 -2.93 9.81
C GLY A 157 14.87 -1.94 10.31
N ARG A 158 15.84 -1.61 9.44
CA ARG A 158 16.85 -0.59 9.74
C ARG A 158 16.96 0.41 8.61
N LYS A 159 16.72 1.69 8.92
CA LYS A 159 16.78 2.81 7.98
C LYS A 159 17.13 4.09 8.74
N PHE A 160 17.83 5.05 8.11
CA PHE A 160 18.24 6.31 8.74
C PHE A 160 19.00 6.11 10.08
N ASN A 161 19.83 5.08 10.17
CA ASN A 161 20.55 4.68 11.39
C ASN A 161 19.65 4.40 12.61
N ARG A 162 18.38 4.08 12.38
CA ARG A 162 17.41 3.68 13.42
C ARG A 162 16.81 2.32 13.10
N THR A 163 16.37 1.61 14.13
CA THR A 163 15.58 0.40 13.99
C THR A 163 14.08 0.73 14.08
N PHE A 164 13.29 -0.05 13.38
CA PHE A 164 11.84 0.06 13.36
C PHE A 164 11.23 -1.32 13.46
N ASP A 165 10.05 -1.38 14.05
CA ASP A 165 9.25 -2.58 14.11
C ASP A 165 8.37 -2.72 12.85
N THR A 166 7.86 -3.91 12.64
CA THR A 166 6.78 -4.14 11.68
C THR A 166 5.61 -4.80 12.40
N ILE A 167 4.43 -4.23 12.29
CA ILE A 167 3.20 -4.89 12.69
C ILE A 167 2.49 -5.49 11.49
N VAL A 168 1.88 -6.64 11.70
CA VAL A 168 1.00 -7.28 10.73
C VAL A 168 -0.43 -6.98 11.14
N LEU A 169 -1.17 -6.38 10.24
CA LEU A 169 -2.58 -6.10 10.39
C LEU A 169 -3.36 -7.03 9.46
N GLU A 170 -4.47 -7.56 9.92
CA GLU A 170 -5.31 -8.47 9.15
C GLU A 170 -6.76 -8.04 9.11
N LYS A 171 -7.45 -8.44 8.04
CA LYS A 171 -8.90 -8.28 7.89
C LYS A 171 -9.47 -9.50 7.15
N ILE A 172 -10.50 -10.09 7.71
CA ILE A 172 -11.31 -11.11 7.04
C ILE A 172 -12.42 -10.40 6.26
N ILE A 173 -12.57 -10.72 4.97
CA ILE A 173 -13.53 -10.07 4.07
C ILE A 173 -14.53 -11.04 3.46
#